data_782e20cca6082848a0149a68d2cb509e
#
_entry.id   782e20cca6082848a0149a68d2cb509e
#
_cell.length_a   1.000
_cell.length_b   1.000
_cell.length_c   1.000
_cell.angle_alpha   90.00
_cell.angle_beta   90.00
_cell.angle_gamma   90.00
#
_symmetry.space_group_name_H-M   'P 1'
#
loop_
_entity.id
_entity.type
_entity.pdbx_description
1 polymer ?
#
loop_
_entity_poly.entity_id
_entity_poly.type
_entity_poly.pdbx_seq_one_letter_code
_entity_poly.pdbx_strand_id
1 'polypeptide(L)'
;MKQTIQRCTAMLAAILLAQSMSACAANAASKADWRPHEADVNVTSDILSVERVDGLPEDFILGMDASCVPALEASGVRYYGHDGKEQDVFTILAQNGVNYIRVRVWNDPFDSNGNGYGGGNCDIENAIEVGRRATAAGMKLLVDFHYSDFWADPGKQMPPKAWQDMSVEDKAEALYRYTRESLLRLIDAGVEVGMVQIGNETNGALCGERVTSDDWSGVARLMSAGSRAVREVCPNALVVLHFTNPERAGSYSYYAAQLCKHEVDYDVFASSYYPYWHGSQEQLAEVLSNVASDYGKRVMVAETSYAYTDKNTDFFNNTIGMGSTPVTGYSYSVQGQAGLVRDVVDTMVNKTEGAIGVFYWEGTWVSVGTQSYEQNKVLWERYGSGWASSYAASYDPDDAGKWYGGCAVENQAMFDEQGRATEALKVFGLIR
;
A
#
# COMPACT_ATOMS: atom_id res chain seq x y z
N MET A 1 13.16 34.55 -0.54
CA MET A 1 12.44 34.17 0.69
C MET A 1 11.43 33.04 0.47
N LYS A 2 10.69 32.98 -0.65
CA LYS A 2 9.74 31.88 -0.93
C LYS A 2 10.40 30.51 -1.29
N GLN A 3 11.55 30.50 -1.94
CA GLN A 3 12.29 29.26 -2.26
C GLN A 3 12.92 28.56 -1.04
N THR A 4 13.17 29.29 0.04
CA THR A 4 13.74 28.73 1.28
C THR A 4 12.69 27.99 2.10
N ILE A 5 11.42 28.40 2.01
CA ILE A 5 10.30 27.79 2.75
C ILE A 5 9.86 26.47 2.10
N GLN A 6 9.88 26.37 0.76
CA GLN A 6 9.54 25.11 0.06
C GLN A 6 10.59 24.00 0.25
N ARG A 7 11.87 24.36 0.38
CA ARG A 7 12.92 23.39 0.71
C ARG A 7 12.83 22.89 2.16
N CYS A 8 12.33 23.71 3.07
CA CYS A 8 12.14 23.29 4.47
C CYS A 8 10.95 22.34 4.65
N THR A 9 9.89 22.42 3.84
CA THR A 9 8.68 21.57 4.02
C THR A 9 8.86 20.17 3.41
N ALA A 10 9.53 20.05 2.28
CA ALA A 10 9.91 18.76 1.71
C ALA A 10 10.97 18.05 2.56
N MET A 11 11.92 18.81 3.14
CA MET A 11 12.87 18.26 4.11
C MET A 11 12.22 17.82 5.42
N LEU A 12 11.11 18.44 5.86
CA LEU A 12 10.46 18.03 7.12
C LEU A 12 9.69 16.71 6.99
N ALA A 13 9.10 16.38 5.85
CA ALA A 13 8.42 15.11 5.65
C ALA A 13 9.46 13.95 5.52
N ALA A 14 10.52 14.16 4.76
CA ALA A 14 11.65 13.22 4.68
C ALA A 14 12.45 13.17 6.00
N ILE A 15 12.56 14.30 6.72
CA ILE A 15 13.24 14.36 8.02
C ILE A 15 12.41 13.72 9.14
N LEU A 16 11.07 13.73 9.09
CA LEU A 16 10.25 13.01 10.07
C LEU A 16 10.31 11.49 9.87
N LEU A 17 10.31 10.98 8.63
CA LEU A 17 10.65 9.58 8.37
C LEU A 17 12.13 9.28 8.72
N ALA A 18 13.06 10.14 8.32
CA ALA A 18 14.49 9.97 8.61
C ALA A 18 14.82 10.20 10.10
N GLN A 19 14.11 11.08 10.82
CA GLN A 19 14.36 11.29 12.25
C GLN A 19 13.83 10.15 13.13
N SER A 20 12.72 9.49 12.77
CA SER A 20 12.31 8.26 13.44
C SER A 20 13.30 7.11 13.16
N MET A 21 13.88 7.05 11.96
CA MET A 21 14.88 6.04 11.58
C MET A 21 16.30 6.39 12.06
N SER A 22 16.68 7.67 12.12
CA SER A 22 18.01 8.12 12.57
C SER A 22 18.23 7.98 14.09
N ALA A 23 17.17 8.06 14.90
CA ALA A 23 17.26 7.78 16.33
C ALA A 23 17.54 6.29 16.63
N CYS A 24 17.17 5.38 15.73
CA CYS A 24 17.42 3.95 15.85
C CYS A 24 18.84 3.53 15.40
N ALA A 25 19.44 4.24 14.43
CA ALA A 25 20.78 3.90 13.94
C ALA A 25 21.89 4.19 14.98
N ALA A 26 21.65 5.07 15.95
CA ALA A 26 22.62 5.39 17.01
C ALA A 26 22.67 4.35 18.14
N ASN A 27 21.70 3.43 18.24
CA ASN A 27 21.64 2.42 19.29
C ASN A 27 22.01 0.98 18.86
N ALA A 28 22.53 0.78 17.65
CA ALA A 28 22.98 -0.53 17.16
C ALA A 28 24.26 -1.06 17.82
N ALA A 29 24.75 -0.45 18.89
CA ALA A 29 26.01 -0.80 19.57
C ALA A 29 25.84 -1.44 20.94
N SER A 30 24.68 -1.91 21.36
CA SER A 30 24.56 -2.74 22.56
C SER A 30 24.04 -4.13 22.21
N LYS A 31 24.96 -5.12 22.23
CA LYS A 31 24.62 -6.54 22.22
C LYS A 31 23.80 -6.85 23.48
N ALA A 32 22.49 -6.79 23.39
CA ALA A 32 21.62 -7.43 24.36
C ALA A 32 21.46 -8.90 23.94
N ASP A 33 21.84 -9.80 24.85
CA ASP A 33 21.64 -11.26 24.75
C ASP A 33 20.13 -11.53 24.73
N TRP A 34 19.55 -11.55 23.52
CA TRP A 34 18.15 -11.93 23.33
C TRP A 34 18.07 -13.45 23.33
N ARG A 35 17.38 -14.00 24.33
CA ARG A 35 16.92 -15.39 24.31
C ARG A 35 15.44 -15.37 23.94
N PRO A 36 14.98 -16.26 23.02
CA PRO A 36 13.55 -16.44 22.85
C PRO A 36 12.96 -16.80 24.20
N HIS A 37 12.10 -15.93 24.74
CA HIS A 37 11.21 -16.37 25.80
C HIS A 37 10.40 -17.54 25.21
N GLU A 38 10.44 -18.71 25.87
CA GLU A 38 9.45 -19.73 25.67
C GLU A 38 8.12 -19.01 25.72
N ALA A 39 7.37 -19.11 24.63
CA ALA A 39 6.08 -18.45 24.49
C ALA A 39 5.23 -18.89 25.69
N ASP A 40 4.96 -17.97 26.59
CA ASP A 40 3.82 -18.10 27.49
C ASP A 40 2.59 -18.15 26.58
N VAL A 41 2.19 -19.38 26.23
CA VAL A 41 0.95 -19.68 25.52
C VAL A 41 -0.21 -19.49 26.48
N ASN A 42 -0.38 -18.26 26.93
CA ASN A 42 -1.63 -17.74 27.46
C ASN A 42 -2.10 -16.64 26.50
N VAL A 43 -2.40 -17.04 25.26
CA VAL A 43 -3.32 -16.30 24.43
C VAL A 43 -4.69 -16.55 25.07
N THR A 44 -5.03 -15.73 26.06
CA THR A 44 -6.44 -15.50 26.37
C THR A 44 -7.04 -15.03 25.06
N SER A 45 -8.00 -15.77 24.53
CA SER A 45 -8.80 -15.35 23.40
C SER A 45 -9.50 -14.05 23.82
N ASP A 46 -8.88 -12.91 23.52
CA ASP A 46 -9.55 -11.63 23.58
C ASP A 46 -10.70 -11.74 22.59
N ILE A 47 -11.92 -11.84 23.11
CA ILE A 47 -13.12 -11.90 22.29
C ILE A 47 -13.16 -10.55 21.57
N LEU A 48 -12.87 -10.55 20.26
CA LEU A 48 -12.95 -9.35 19.46
C LEU A 48 -14.37 -8.80 19.52
N SER A 49 -14.51 -7.58 19.99
CA SER A 49 -15.79 -6.86 20.05
C SER A 49 -15.79 -5.74 19.03
N VAL A 50 -16.48 -5.94 17.92
CA VAL A 50 -16.68 -4.94 16.88
C VAL A 50 -18.16 -4.83 16.58
N GLU A 51 -18.67 -3.60 16.57
CA GLU A 51 -20.04 -3.32 16.17
C GLU A 51 -20.16 -3.35 14.65
N ARG A 52 -21.32 -3.79 14.16
CA ARG A 52 -21.63 -3.68 12.72
C ARG A 52 -21.60 -2.22 12.27
N VAL A 53 -21.33 -2.02 11.00
CA VAL A 53 -21.46 -0.72 10.36
C VAL A 53 -22.87 -0.64 9.75
N ASP A 54 -23.70 0.20 10.34
CA ASP A 54 -25.06 0.40 9.87
C ASP A 54 -25.04 0.96 8.44
N GLY A 55 -25.91 0.43 7.58
CA GLY A 55 -26.02 0.90 6.20
C GLY A 55 -24.87 0.48 5.27
N LEU A 56 -23.96 -0.40 5.71
CA LEU A 56 -22.87 -0.91 4.86
C LEU A 56 -23.44 -1.63 3.63
N PRO A 57 -23.21 -1.08 2.38
CA PRO A 57 -23.71 -1.70 1.17
C PRO A 57 -23.11 -3.09 0.94
N GLU A 58 -23.88 -3.99 0.34
CA GLU A 58 -23.40 -5.35 0.03
C GLU A 58 -22.18 -5.33 -0.92
N ASP A 59 -22.17 -4.40 -1.86
CA ASP A 59 -21.12 -4.21 -2.85
C ASP A 59 -19.99 -3.27 -2.40
N PHE A 60 -20.01 -2.78 -1.14
CA PHE A 60 -18.94 -1.96 -0.60
C PHE A 60 -17.62 -2.74 -0.56
N ILE A 61 -16.56 -2.12 -1.04
CA ILE A 61 -15.25 -2.76 -1.16
C ILE A 61 -14.58 -2.79 0.20
N LEU A 62 -14.31 -4.00 0.68
CA LEU A 62 -13.47 -4.31 1.82
C LEU A 62 -12.21 -5.00 1.28
N GLY A 63 -11.21 -4.20 0.95
CA GLY A 63 -10.03 -4.66 0.22
C GLY A 63 -8.82 -4.86 1.13
N MET A 64 -7.83 -5.58 0.59
CA MET A 64 -6.52 -5.74 1.22
C MET A 64 -5.41 -5.72 0.18
N ASP A 65 -4.32 -4.99 0.44
CA ASP A 65 -3.08 -5.13 -0.31
C ASP A 65 -2.35 -6.40 0.14
N ALA A 66 -1.92 -7.21 -0.84
CA ALA A 66 -1.26 -8.48 -0.61
C ALA A 66 -0.12 -8.70 -1.64
N SER A 67 0.58 -7.63 -1.98
CA SER A 67 1.57 -7.60 -3.06
C SER A 67 2.78 -8.49 -2.80
N CYS A 68 3.20 -8.64 -1.54
CA CYS A 68 4.42 -9.38 -1.16
C CYS A 68 4.22 -10.89 -1.01
N VAL A 69 3.00 -11.42 -1.09
CA VAL A 69 2.69 -12.84 -0.79
C VAL A 69 3.61 -13.85 -1.49
N PRO A 70 3.84 -13.80 -2.81
CA PRO A 70 4.71 -14.80 -3.46
C PRO A 70 6.15 -14.79 -2.93
N ALA A 71 6.71 -13.61 -2.63
CA ALA A 71 8.05 -13.49 -2.07
C ALA A 71 8.13 -14.00 -0.62
N LEU A 72 7.08 -13.78 0.17
CA LEU A 72 6.97 -14.28 1.55
C LEU A 72 6.89 -15.82 1.56
N GLU A 73 6.04 -16.40 0.71
CA GLU A 73 5.92 -17.86 0.58
C GLU A 73 7.21 -18.51 0.07
N ALA A 74 7.92 -17.87 -0.87
CA ALA A 74 9.23 -18.30 -1.33
C ALA A 74 10.29 -18.25 -0.20
N SER A 75 10.13 -17.33 0.74
CA SER A 75 10.97 -17.22 1.96
C SER A 75 10.58 -18.21 3.05
N GLY A 76 9.55 -19.03 2.83
CA GLY A 76 9.14 -20.09 3.76
C GLY A 76 7.91 -19.75 4.62
N VAL A 77 7.29 -18.58 4.45
CA VAL A 77 6.03 -18.25 5.13
C VAL A 77 4.92 -19.23 4.71
N ARG A 78 4.09 -19.62 5.67
CA ARG A 78 2.84 -20.37 5.46
C ARG A 78 1.75 -19.67 6.20
N TYR A 79 0.54 -19.66 5.64
CA TYR A 79 -0.61 -19.01 6.23
C TYR A 79 -1.59 -20.02 6.81
N TYR A 80 -2.15 -19.69 7.97
CA TYR A 80 -3.06 -20.55 8.71
C TYR A 80 -4.34 -19.80 9.04
N GLY A 81 -5.48 -20.43 8.76
CA GLY A 81 -6.79 -19.90 9.15
C GLY A 81 -7.01 -19.95 10.66
N HIS A 82 -8.14 -19.40 11.11
CA HIS A 82 -8.53 -19.43 12.53
C HIS A 82 -8.72 -20.83 13.12
N ASP A 83 -8.88 -21.85 12.28
CA ASP A 83 -8.92 -23.25 12.70
C ASP A 83 -7.52 -23.88 12.84
N GLY A 84 -6.47 -23.11 12.63
CA GLY A 84 -5.07 -23.52 12.72
C GLY A 84 -4.59 -24.38 11.55
N LYS A 85 -5.39 -24.50 10.48
CA LYS A 85 -4.98 -25.25 9.28
C LYS A 85 -4.30 -24.35 8.27
N GLU A 86 -3.25 -24.88 7.64
CA GLU A 86 -2.59 -24.24 6.52
C GLU A 86 -3.56 -24.13 5.34
N GLN A 87 -3.67 -22.93 4.77
CA GLN A 87 -4.52 -22.66 3.62
C GLN A 87 -3.86 -21.59 2.74
N ASP A 88 -4.32 -21.51 1.50
CA ASP A 88 -4.00 -20.36 0.64
C ASP A 88 -4.48 -19.07 1.30
N VAL A 89 -3.61 -18.05 1.37
CA VAL A 89 -3.90 -16.80 2.08
C VAL A 89 -5.11 -16.09 1.49
N PHE A 90 -5.31 -16.11 0.16
CA PHE A 90 -6.45 -15.47 -0.49
C PHE A 90 -7.77 -16.15 -0.12
N THR A 91 -7.75 -17.47 0.08
CA THR A 91 -8.90 -18.21 0.62
C THR A 91 -9.21 -17.76 2.06
N ILE A 92 -8.18 -17.60 2.91
CA ILE A 92 -8.36 -17.10 4.29
C ILE A 92 -8.97 -15.69 4.28
N LEU A 93 -8.44 -14.79 3.42
CA LEU A 93 -8.95 -13.41 3.30
C LEU A 93 -10.42 -13.40 2.87
N ALA A 94 -10.78 -14.15 1.82
CA ALA A 94 -12.16 -14.23 1.34
C ALA A 94 -13.13 -14.79 2.38
N GLN A 95 -12.73 -15.82 3.15
CA GLN A 95 -13.50 -16.39 4.24
C GLN A 95 -13.77 -15.39 5.37
N ASN A 96 -12.92 -14.36 5.50
CA ASN A 96 -13.08 -13.31 6.50
C ASN A 96 -13.78 -12.04 5.97
N GLY A 97 -14.28 -12.06 4.73
CA GLY A 97 -15.09 -10.97 4.18
C GLY A 97 -14.33 -9.96 3.32
N VAL A 98 -13.04 -10.18 3.05
CA VAL A 98 -12.29 -9.41 2.04
C VAL A 98 -12.83 -9.78 0.67
N ASN A 99 -13.12 -8.77 -0.17
CA ASN A 99 -13.74 -8.96 -1.49
C ASN A 99 -12.92 -8.37 -2.65
N TYR A 100 -11.82 -7.69 -2.34
CA TYR A 100 -10.85 -7.16 -3.31
C TYR A 100 -9.42 -7.34 -2.82
N ILE A 101 -8.52 -7.59 -3.75
CA ILE A 101 -7.07 -7.55 -3.51
C ILE A 101 -6.46 -6.40 -4.30
N ARG A 102 -5.66 -5.57 -3.65
CA ARG A 102 -4.79 -4.59 -4.30
C ARG A 102 -3.41 -5.20 -4.49
N VAL A 103 -2.83 -5.01 -5.66
CA VAL A 103 -1.48 -5.44 -5.97
C VAL A 103 -0.73 -4.33 -6.70
N ARG A 104 0.43 -3.91 -6.17
CA ARG A 104 1.29 -2.96 -6.85
C ARG A 104 2.05 -3.62 -8.00
N VAL A 105 2.34 -2.83 -9.02
CA VAL A 105 3.08 -3.27 -10.20
C VAL A 105 4.18 -2.27 -10.51
N TRP A 106 5.42 -2.73 -10.45
CA TRP A 106 6.61 -2.04 -10.92
C TRP A 106 6.99 -2.50 -12.32
N ASN A 107 7.65 -1.65 -13.09
CA ASN A 107 7.94 -1.95 -14.49
C ASN A 107 9.01 -3.04 -14.64
N ASP A 108 10.16 -2.87 -13.97
CA ASP A 108 11.29 -3.79 -14.02
C ASP A 108 12.08 -3.71 -12.70
N PRO A 109 11.60 -4.36 -11.61
CA PRO A 109 12.20 -4.28 -10.28
C PRO A 109 13.44 -5.18 -10.13
N PHE A 110 14.31 -5.19 -11.14
CA PHE A 110 15.52 -6.03 -11.15
C PHE A 110 16.73 -5.24 -11.63
N ASP A 111 17.91 -5.62 -11.13
CA ASP A 111 19.18 -5.12 -11.67
C ASP A 111 19.54 -5.80 -13.01
N SER A 112 20.65 -5.39 -13.64
CA SER A 112 21.10 -5.96 -14.92
C SER A 112 21.50 -7.44 -14.86
N ASN A 113 21.62 -8.03 -13.68
CA ASN A 113 21.94 -9.44 -13.48
C ASN A 113 20.68 -10.25 -13.11
N GLY A 114 19.51 -9.61 -13.03
CA GLY A 114 18.26 -10.24 -12.66
C GLY A 114 18.04 -10.37 -11.14
N ASN A 115 18.80 -9.64 -10.33
CA ASN A 115 18.57 -9.62 -8.88
C ASN A 115 17.44 -8.67 -8.56
N GLY A 116 16.46 -9.14 -7.79
CA GLY A 116 15.27 -8.36 -7.42
C GLY A 116 15.56 -7.26 -6.40
N TYR A 117 14.79 -6.16 -6.49
CA TYR A 117 14.97 -4.99 -5.62
C TYR A 117 14.34 -5.15 -4.23
N GLY A 118 13.54 -6.19 -4.00
CA GLY A 118 12.81 -6.37 -2.74
C GLY A 118 11.38 -5.86 -2.81
N GLY A 119 10.74 -5.68 -1.65
CA GLY A 119 9.34 -5.25 -1.58
C GLY A 119 8.37 -6.17 -2.32
N GLY A 120 8.68 -7.47 -2.41
CA GLY A 120 7.92 -8.44 -3.17
C GLY A 120 8.38 -8.62 -4.62
N ASN A 121 9.35 -7.86 -5.13
CA ASN A 121 9.75 -7.85 -6.54
C ASN A 121 8.52 -7.73 -7.47
N CYS A 122 7.64 -6.81 -7.16
CA CYS A 122 6.28 -6.72 -7.67
C CYS A 122 6.22 -6.30 -9.15
N ASP A 123 6.61 -7.17 -10.06
CA ASP A 123 6.41 -7.02 -11.50
C ASP A 123 5.03 -7.55 -11.95
N ILE A 124 4.80 -7.57 -13.25
CA ILE A 124 3.55 -8.07 -13.82
C ILE A 124 3.37 -9.58 -13.60
N GLU A 125 4.44 -10.37 -13.50
CA GLU A 125 4.34 -11.81 -13.21
C GLU A 125 3.84 -12.03 -11.79
N ASN A 126 4.36 -11.26 -10.83
CA ASN A 126 3.86 -11.26 -9.45
C ASN A 126 2.37 -10.89 -9.41
N ALA A 127 1.96 -9.86 -10.14
CA ALA A 127 0.56 -9.45 -10.20
C ALA A 127 -0.36 -10.52 -10.82
N ILE A 128 0.10 -11.26 -11.83
CA ILE A 128 -0.62 -12.38 -12.43
C ILE A 128 -0.81 -13.50 -11.40
N GLU A 129 0.25 -13.87 -10.68
CA GLU A 129 0.17 -14.92 -9.66
C GLU A 129 -0.82 -14.55 -8.54
N VAL A 130 -0.69 -13.35 -7.97
CA VAL A 130 -1.61 -12.82 -6.96
C VAL A 130 -3.04 -12.75 -7.50
N GLY A 131 -3.22 -12.20 -8.70
CA GLY A 131 -4.52 -12.00 -9.31
C GLY A 131 -5.28 -13.29 -9.61
N ARG A 132 -4.59 -14.32 -10.10
CA ARG A 132 -5.19 -15.65 -10.34
C ARG A 132 -5.71 -16.27 -9.05
N ARG A 133 -4.93 -16.20 -7.98
CA ARG A 133 -5.30 -16.75 -6.66
C ARG A 133 -6.45 -15.96 -6.04
N ALA A 134 -6.41 -14.62 -6.12
CA ALA A 134 -7.50 -13.76 -5.67
C ALA A 134 -8.81 -14.06 -6.41
N THR A 135 -8.76 -14.18 -7.76
CA THR A 135 -9.91 -14.52 -8.59
C THR A 135 -10.45 -15.92 -8.27
N ALA A 136 -9.57 -16.91 -8.06
CA ALA A 136 -9.97 -18.26 -7.67
C ALA A 136 -10.67 -18.30 -6.30
N ALA A 137 -10.34 -17.36 -5.40
CA ALA A 137 -11.02 -17.17 -4.11
C ALA A 137 -12.29 -16.29 -4.21
N GLY A 138 -12.70 -15.85 -5.41
CA GLY A 138 -13.91 -15.05 -5.63
C GLY A 138 -13.73 -13.54 -5.43
N MET A 139 -12.49 -13.06 -5.35
CA MET A 139 -12.18 -11.63 -5.19
C MET A 139 -11.77 -11.00 -6.52
N LYS A 140 -12.01 -9.68 -6.64
CA LYS A 140 -11.53 -8.89 -7.77
C LYS A 140 -10.18 -8.26 -7.45
N LEU A 141 -9.48 -7.83 -8.51
CA LEU A 141 -8.19 -7.16 -8.39
C LEU A 141 -8.29 -5.66 -8.63
N LEU A 142 -7.63 -4.88 -7.77
CA LEU A 142 -7.18 -3.51 -8.04
C LEU A 142 -5.70 -3.58 -8.40
N VAL A 143 -5.37 -3.27 -9.64
CA VAL A 143 -3.99 -3.23 -10.15
C VAL A 143 -3.42 -1.84 -9.92
N ASP A 144 -2.38 -1.72 -9.10
CA ASP A 144 -1.74 -0.46 -8.75
C ASP A 144 -0.43 -0.28 -9.52
N PHE A 145 -0.48 0.41 -10.65
CA PHE A 145 0.71 0.74 -11.42
C PHE A 145 1.47 1.91 -10.82
N HIS A 146 2.69 1.68 -10.31
CA HIS A 146 3.57 2.75 -9.83
C HIS A 146 4.23 3.55 -10.96
N TYR A 147 4.38 2.96 -12.16
CA TYR A 147 5.16 3.52 -13.27
C TYR A 147 6.57 3.93 -12.85
N SER A 148 7.20 3.06 -12.13
CA SER A 148 8.52 3.11 -11.54
C SER A 148 9.07 1.69 -11.50
N ASP A 149 10.37 1.51 -11.31
CA ASP A 149 10.96 0.18 -11.11
C ASP A 149 11.02 -0.23 -9.65
N PHE A 150 10.65 0.66 -8.74
CA PHE A 150 10.60 0.41 -7.30
C PHE A 150 9.55 1.31 -6.63
N TRP A 151 9.60 1.48 -5.31
CA TRP A 151 8.64 2.28 -4.55
C TRP A 151 8.44 3.67 -5.15
N ALA A 152 7.19 4.08 -5.28
CA ALA A 152 6.78 5.43 -5.62
C ALA A 152 5.91 6.03 -4.51
N ASP A 153 6.21 7.27 -4.11
CA ASP A 153 5.50 8.05 -3.09
C ASP A 153 5.56 9.55 -3.45
N PRO A 154 4.93 10.46 -2.69
CA PRO A 154 4.93 11.88 -3.05
C PRO A 154 6.31 12.54 -3.16
N GLY A 155 7.28 12.01 -2.43
CA GLY A 155 8.68 12.47 -2.50
C GLY A 155 9.46 11.85 -3.64
N LYS A 156 9.05 10.68 -4.10
CA LYS A 156 9.79 9.83 -5.01
C LYS A 156 8.88 9.25 -6.10
N GLN A 157 8.90 9.85 -7.28
CA GLN A 157 8.15 9.45 -8.46
C GLN A 157 9.14 9.22 -9.63
N MET A 158 10.10 8.33 -9.42
CA MET A 158 11.16 8.06 -10.40
C MET A 158 10.58 7.31 -11.60
N PRO A 159 10.96 7.68 -12.85
CA PRO A 159 10.54 6.91 -14.01
C PRO A 159 11.25 5.56 -14.04
N PRO A 160 10.67 4.53 -14.69
CA PRO A 160 11.41 3.30 -15.01
C PRO A 160 12.75 3.57 -15.67
N LYS A 161 13.76 2.74 -15.40
CA LYS A 161 15.10 2.83 -16.02
C LYS A 161 15.03 3.03 -17.53
N ALA A 162 14.15 2.29 -18.19
CA ALA A 162 13.98 2.33 -19.64
C ALA A 162 13.35 3.64 -20.16
N TRP A 163 12.78 4.49 -19.27
CA TRP A 163 12.07 5.71 -19.68
C TRP A 163 12.74 7.00 -19.16
N GLN A 164 13.90 6.91 -18.52
CA GLN A 164 14.56 8.06 -17.86
C GLN A 164 14.84 9.23 -18.80
N ASP A 165 15.29 8.94 -20.03
CA ASP A 165 15.68 9.96 -21.00
C ASP A 165 14.58 10.30 -22.02
N MET A 166 13.36 9.78 -21.82
CA MET A 166 12.23 10.03 -22.71
C MET A 166 11.63 11.42 -22.46
N SER A 167 11.12 12.03 -23.55
CA SER A 167 10.21 13.18 -23.45
C SER A 167 8.90 12.78 -22.73
N VAL A 168 8.14 13.76 -22.27
CA VAL A 168 6.81 13.48 -21.65
C VAL A 168 5.86 12.80 -22.65
N GLU A 169 5.95 13.14 -23.93
CA GLU A 169 5.18 12.52 -25.00
C GLU A 169 5.54 11.03 -25.17
N ASP A 170 6.84 10.73 -25.23
CA ASP A 170 7.33 9.36 -25.36
C ASP A 170 7.02 8.52 -24.10
N LYS A 171 7.16 9.11 -22.91
CA LYS A 171 6.71 8.48 -21.64
C LYS A 171 5.23 8.16 -21.66
N ALA A 172 4.38 9.07 -22.13
CA ALA A 172 2.93 8.85 -22.20
C ALA A 172 2.60 7.67 -23.14
N GLU A 173 3.28 7.57 -24.26
CA GLU A 173 3.09 6.43 -25.19
C GLU A 173 3.66 5.13 -24.61
N ALA A 174 4.80 5.17 -23.93
CA ALA A 174 5.36 4.01 -23.24
C ALA A 174 4.45 3.53 -22.09
N LEU A 175 3.92 4.45 -21.29
CA LEU A 175 2.99 4.19 -20.23
C LEU A 175 1.68 3.56 -20.73
N TYR A 176 1.11 4.12 -21.81
CA TYR A 176 -0.08 3.54 -22.45
C TYR A 176 0.18 2.10 -22.91
N ARG A 177 1.28 1.85 -23.64
CA ARG A 177 1.63 0.49 -24.11
C ARG A 177 1.86 -0.48 -22.96
N TYR A 178 2.63 -0.08 -21.97
CA TYR A 178 2.91 -0.91 -20.79
C TYR A 178 1.62 -1.29 -20.03
N THR A 179 0.75 -0.30 -19.77
CA THR A 179 -0.54 -0.54 -19.10
C THR A 179 -1.40 -1.49 -19.92
N ARG A 180 -1.51 -1.23 -21.23
CA ARG A 180 -2.30 -2.06 -22.15
C ARG A 180 -1.81 -3.50 -22.18
N GLU A 181 -0.52 -3.72 -22.37
CA GLU A 181 0.09 -5.05 -22.45
C GLU A 181 -0.04 -5.81 -21.13
N SER A 182 0.18 -5.14 -20.01
CA SER A 182 0.03 -5.71 -18.67
C SER A 182 -1.42 -6.15 -18.40
N LEU A 183 -2.40 -5.32 -18.73
CA LEU A 183 -3.81 -5.66 -18.56
C LEU A 183 -4.24 -6.82 -19.46
N LEU A 184 -3.79 -6.87 -20.72
CA LEU A 184 -4.06 -8.02 -21.60
C LEU A 184 -3.50 -9.32 -21.00
N ARG A 185 -2.30 -9.29 -20.46
CA ARG A 185 -1.69 -10.47 -19.81
C ARG A 185 -2.46 -10.93 -18.58
N LEU A 186 -2.96 -10.00 -17.75
CA LEU A 186 -3.82 -10.31 -16.60
C LEU A 186 -5.13 -10.98 -17.05
N ILE A 187 -5.79 -10.42 -18.08
CA ILE A 187 -7.03 -10.99 -18.61
C ILE A 187 -6.79 -12.37 -19.23
N ASP A 188 -5.74 -12.53 -20.03
CA ASP A 188 -5.38 -13.80 -20.66
C ASP A 188 -5.06 -14.88 -19.59
N ALA A 189 -4.57 -14.47 -18.42
CA ALA A 189 -4.35 -15.34 -17.28
C ALA A 189 -5.63 -15.67 -16.48
N GLY A 190 -6.79 -15.08 -16.86
CA GLY A 190 -8.07 -15.30 -16.20
C GLY A 190 -8.26 -14.47 -14.92
N VAL A 191 -7.54 -13.37 -14.77
CA VAL A 191 -7.67 -12.47 -13.61
C VAL A 191 -8.90 -11.55 -13.77
N GLU A 192 -9.71 -11.45 -12.73
CA GLU A 192 -10.85 -10.53 -12.68
C GLU A 192 -10.39 -9.13 -12.23
N VAL A 193 -10.05 -8.28 -13.21
CA VAL A 193 -9.63 -6.89 -12.96
C VAL A 193 -10.86 -6.02 -12.75
N GLY A 194 -11.05 -5.55 -11.52
CA GLY A 194 -12.17 -4.67 -11.16
C GLY A 194 -11.80 -3.19 -11.13
N MET A 195 -10.55 -2.86 -10.83
CA MET A 195 -10.04 -1.49 -10.80
C MET A 195 -8.58 -1.43 -11.27
N VAL A 196 -8.19 -0.28 -11.83
CA VAL A 196 -6.80 0.01 -12.21
C VAL A 196 -6.41 1.37 -11.67
N GLN A 197 -5.37 1.41 -10.86
CA GLN A 197 -4.81 2.62 -10.28
C GLN A 197 -3.65 3.12 -11.16
N ILE A 198 -3.75 4.37 -11.59
CA ILE A 198 -2.77 5.04 -12.45
C ILE A 198 -1.84 5.90 -11.59
N GLY A 199 -0.73 5.32 -11.18
CA GLY A 199 0.23 5.92 -10.26
C GLY A 199 -0.13 5.74 -8.79
N ASN A 200 0.87 5.76 -7.92
CA ASN A 200 0.74 5.66 -6.47
C ASN A 200 1.08 6.98 -5.80
N GLU A 201 0.20 7.50 -4.93
CA GLU A 201 0.37 8.72 -4.13
C GLU A 201 0.95 9.90 -4.92
N THR A 202 0.38 10.17 -6.07
CA THR A 202 0.97 11.02 -7.10
C THR A 202 1.13 12.49 -6.69
N ASN A 203 0.25 13.07 -5.91
CA ASN A 203 0.32 14.45 -5.36
C ASN A 203 0.92 15.53 -6.30
N GLY A 204 0.65 15.43 -7.61
CA GLY A 204 1.21 16.32 -8.63
C GLY A 204 2.57 15.88 -9.20
N ALA A 205 2.89 14.59 -9.09
CA ALA A 205 4.04 13.99 -9.76
C ALA A 205 3.70 12.57 -10.24
N LEU A 206 4.27 12.13 -11.36
CA LEU A 206 4.10 10.79 -11.89
C LEU A 206 5.23 10.49 -12.88
N CYS A 207 5.88 9.32 -12.75
CA CYS A 207 6.86 8.83 -13.73
C CYS A 207 7.95 9.86 -14.07
N GLY A 208 8.50 10.54 -13.07
CA GLY A 208 9.51 11.57 -13.21
C GLY A 208 9.00 12.96 -13.57
N GLU A 209 7.77 13.09 -14.09
CA GLU A 209 7.15 14.38 -14.32
C GLU A 209 6.64 14.97 -12.99
N ARG A 210 6.84 16.28 -12.82
CA ARG A 210 6.38 17.00 -11.62
C ARG A 210 5.70 18.30 -12.01
N VAL A 211 4.63 18.63 -11.31
CA VAL A 211 3.98 19.94 -11.42
C VAL A 211 4.96 21.04 -11.01
N THR A 212 5.19 21.99 -11.90
CA THR A 212 6.00 23.17 -11.68
C THR A 212 5.22 24.41 -12.08
N SER A 213 5.21 25.45 -11.25
CA SER A 213 4.49 26.70 -11.56
C SER A 213 3.01 26.50 -11.93
N ASP A 214 2.34 25.54 -11.25
CA ASP A 214 0.94 25.15 -11.49
C ASP A 214 0.66 24.53 -12.89
N ASP A 215 1.69 24.12 -13.62
CA ASP A 215 1.54 23.39 -14.88
C ASP A 215 1.40 21.90 -14.63
N TRP A 216 0.18 21.40 -14.82
CA TRP A 216 -0.21 19.99 -14.70
C TRP A 216 -0.16 19.22 -16.02
N SER A 217 0.15 19.88 -17.13
CA SER A 217 0.01 19.30 -18.47
C SER A 217 0.76 17.98 -18.64
N GLY A 218 1.99 17.88 -18.14
CA GLY A 218 2.81 16.66 -18.21
C GLY A 218 2.17 15.51 -17.40
N VAL A 219 1.87 15.74 -16.12
CA VAL A 219 1.27 14.74 -15.24
C VAL A 219 -0.10 14.29 -15.75
N ALA A 220 -0.95 15.24 -16.15
CA ALA A 220 -2.28 14.96 -16.70
C ALA A 220 -2.21 14.13 -17.99
N ARG A 221 -1.22 14.40 -18.85
CA ARG A 221 -0.97 13.63 -20.08
C ARG A 221 -0.64 12.16 -19.76
N LEU A 222 0.20 11.92 -18.76
CA LEU A 222 0.56 10.57 -18.32
C LEU A 222 -0.66 9.85 -17.72
N MET A 223 -1.44 10.51 -16.85
CA MET A 223 -2.67 9.95 -16.28
C MET A 223 -3.69 9.60 -17.36
N SER A 224 -3.88 10.50 -18.35
CA SER A 224 -4.80 10.27 -19.47
C SER A 224 -4.34 9.12 -20.37
N ALA A 225 -3.03 8.91 -20.53
CA ALA A 225 -2.50 7.79 -21.30
C ALA A 225 -2.81 6.45 -20.63
N GLY A 226 -2.62 6.36 -19.30
CA GLY A 226 -3.00 5.18 -18.51
C GLY A 226 -4.50 4.91 -18.56
N SER A 227 -5.32 5.93 -18.33
CA SER A 227 -6.78 5.82 -18.41
C SER A 227 -7.25 5.30 -19.76
N ARG A 228 -6.73 5.85 -20.86
CA ARG A 228 -7.05 5.39 -22.22
C ARG A 228 -6.75 3.89 -22.41
N ALA A 229 -5.62 3.40 -21.91
CA ALA A 229 -5.29 1.98 -21.98
C ALA A 229 -6.30 1.11 -21.19
N VAL A 230 -6.70 1.56 -20.00
CA VAL A 230 -7.72 0.87 -19.20
C VAL A 230 -9.04 0.81 -19.92
N ARG A 231 -9.52 1.95 -20.44
CA ARG A 231 -10.81 2.01 -21.19
C ARG A 231 -10.81 1.11 -22.42
N GLU A 232 -9.67 0.97 -23.10
CA GLU A 232 -9.55 0.08 -24.25
C GLU A 232 -9.60 -1.40 -23.88
N VAL A 233 -8.89 -1.82 -22.83
CA VAL A 233 -8.69 -3.23 -22.51
C VAL A 233 -9.71 -3.75 -21.49
N CYS A 234 -10.02 -2.94 -20.47
CA CYS A 234 -10.89 -3.28 -19.34
C CYS A 234 -12.02 -2.24 -19.22
N PRO A 235 -12.93 -2.09 -20.19
CA PRO A 235 -13.94 -1.01 -20.19
C PRO A 235 -14.86 -1.01 -18.99
N ASN A 236 -14.99 -2.12 -18.28
CA ASN A 236 -15.81 -2.26 -17.07
C ASN A 236 -15.03 -2.01 -15.77
N ALA A 237 -13.70 -1.93 -15.82
CA ALA A 237 -12.88 -1.63 -14.65
C ALA A 237 -12.91 -0.13 -14.34
N LEU A 238 -12.91 0.21 -13.06
CA LEU A 238 -12.83 1.60 -12.63
C LEU A 238 -11.38 2.11 -12.74
N VAL A 239 -11.21 3.31 -13.28
CA VAL A 239 -9.94 4.03 -13.30
C VAL A 239 -9.80 4.80 -12.00
N VAL A 240 -8.72 4.54 -11.27
CA VAL A 240 -8.42 5.13 -9.96
C VAL A 240 -7.21 6.05 -10.08
N LEU A 241 -7.31 7.26 -9.50
CA LEU A 241 -6.19 8.15 -9.25
C LEU A 241 -5.96 8.26 -7.74
N HIS A 242 -4.73 8.06 -7.30
CA HIS A 242 -4.38 7.94 -5.89
C HIS A 242 -3.50 9.09 -5.41
N PHE A 243 -3.93 9.68 -4.30
CA PHE A 243 -3.30 10.81 -3.61
C PHE A 243 -3.13 10.50 -2.13
N THR A 244 -2.35 11.32 -1.43
CA THR A 244 -2.14 11.21 0.01
C THR A 244 -2.05 12.59 0.66
N ASN A 245 -1.96 12.61 1.99
CA ASN A 245 -1.96 13.79 2.84
C ASN A 245 -3.32 14.52 2.87
N PRO A 246 -4.42 13.84 3.23
CA PRO A 246 -5.74 14.48 3.36
C PRO A 246 -5.78 15.60 4.42
N GLU A 247 -4.82 15.61 5.36
CA GLU A 247 -4.68 16.63 6.39
C GLU A 247 -4.22 18.01 5.84
N ARG A 248 -3.72 18.04 4.59
CA ARG A 248 -3.28 19.28 3.96
C ARG A 248 -4.47 20.04 3.39
N ALA A 249 -4.89 21.08 4.07
CA ALA A 249 -6.06 21.88 3.72
C ALA A 249 -6.06 22.29 2.23
N GLY A 250 -7.15 21.99 1.53
CA GLY A 250 -7.38 22.38 0.14
C GLY A 250 -6.60 21.58 -0.91
N SER A 251 -5.72 20.64 -0.53
CA SER A 251 -4.91 19.89 -1.49
C SER A 251 -5.75 19.01 -2.42
N TYR A 252 -6.72 18.28 -1.90
CA TYR A 252 -7.57 17.38 -2.69
C TYR A 252 -8.49 18.14 -3.65
N SER A 253 -9.12 19.23 -3.19
CA SER A 253 -9.90 20.10 -4.06
C SER A 253 -9.04 20.71 -5.17
N TYR A 254 -7.80 21.10 -4.85
CA TYR A 254 -6.85 21.60 -5.84
C TYR A 254 -6.48 20.52 -6.86
N TYR A 255 -6.16 19.26 -6.43
CA TYR A 255 -5.84 18.17 -7.36
C TYR A 255 -7.03 17.85 -8.26
N ALA A 256 -8.23 17.70 -7.68
CA ALA A 256 -9.44 17.43 -8.45
C ALA A 256 -9.76 18.54 -9.46
N ALA A 257 -9.56 19.82 -9.09
CA ALA A 257 -9.71 20.94 -10.01
C ALA A 257 -8.74 20.88 -11.18
N GLN A 258 -7.49 20.51 -10.95
CA GLN A 258 -6.50 20.38 -12.02
C GLN A 258 -6.82 19.19 -12.94
N LEU A 259 -7.22 18.04 -12.38
CA LEU A 259 -7.67 16.89 -13.17
C LEU A 259 -8.87 17.24 -14.06
N CYS A 260 -9.84 17.98 -13.53
CA CYS A 260 -11.00 18.47 -14.28
C CYS A 260 -10.57 19.45 -15.38
N LYS A 261 -9.71 20.43 -15.07
CA LYS A 261 -9.19 21.42 -16.03
C LYS A 261 -8.46 20.78 -17.21
N HIS A 262 -7.76 19.68 -16.97
CA HIS A 262 -7.02 18.92 -18.00
C HIS A 262 -7.81 17.75 -18.57
N GLU A 263 -9.11 17.67 -18.27
CA GLU A 263 -10.04 16.66 -18.82
C GLU A 263 -9.53 15.20 -18.62
N VAL A 264 -8.88 14.93 -17.49
CA VAL A 264 -8.41 13.58 -17.15
C VAL A 264 -9.61 12.69 -16.86
N ASP A 265 -9.76 11.62 -17.65
CA ASP A 265 -10.83 10.63 -17.47
C ASP A 265 -10.48 9.65 -16.35
N TYR A 266 -11.25 9.66 -15.26
CA TYR A 266 -11.15 8.73 -14.14
C TYR A 266 -12.48 8.60 -13.40
N ASP A 267 -12.65 7.50 -12.67
CA ASP A 267 -13.88 7.19 -11.93
C ASP A 267 -13.74 7.45 -10.43
N VAL A 268 -12.59 7.16 -9.87
CA VAL A 268 -12.36 7.13 -8.42
C VAL A 268 -11.18 8.01 -8.02
N PHE A 269 -11.42 8.92 -7.10
CA PHE A 269 -10.39 9.66 -6.37
C PHE A 269 -10.07 8.91 -5.08
N ALA A 270 -8.86 8.38 -4.96
CA ALA A 270 -8.45 7.55 -3.83
C ALA A 270 -7.47 8.27 -2.91
N SER A 271 -7.52 7.94 -1.63
CA SER A 271 -6.67 8.52 -0.58
C SER A 271 -5.96 7.44 0.22
N SER A 272 -4.68 7.66 0.56
CA SER A 272 -4.09 7.02 1.74
C SER A 272 -4.63 7.70 3.00
N TYR A 273 -4.92 6.89 4.03
CA TYR A 273 -5.27 7.39 5.35
C TYR A 273 -4.58 6.56 6.44
N TYR A 274 -3.54 7.12 7.02
CA TYR A 274 -2.86 6.54 8.16
C TYR A 274 -3.12 7.41 9.40
N PRO A 275 -3.80 6.90 10.42
CA PRO A 275 -4.28 7.71 11.55
C PRO A 275 -3.14 8.34 12.37
N TYR A 276 -1.93 7.86 12.20
CA TYR A 276 -0.75 8.37 12.90
C TYR A 276 -0.34 9.78 12.47
N TRP A 277 -0.64 10.20 11.22
CA TRP A 277 -0.17 11.47 10.65
C TRP A 277 -1.11 12.14 9.65
N HIS A 278 -2.21 11.49 9.25
CA HIS A 278 -3.13 12.03 8.23
C HIS A 278 -4.37 12.73 8.82
N GLY A 279 -4.29 13.23 10.06
CA GLY A 279 -5.39 13.96 10.69
C GLY A 279 -6.53 13.07 11.16
N SER A 280 -7.71 13.65 11.38
CA SER A 280 -8.88 12.92 11.87
C SER A 280 -9.69 12.28 10.74
N GLN A 281 -10.51 11.29 11.09
CA GLN A 281 -11.44 10.64 10.16
C GLN A 281 -12.52 11.62 9.66
N GLU A 282 -12.93 12.59 10.48
CA GLU A 282 -13.87 13.64 10.08
C GLU A 282 -13.27 14.52 8.99
N GLN A 283 -11.99 14.88 9.12
CA GLN A 283 -11.28 15.65 8.11
C GLN A 283 -11.13 14.86 6.81
N LEU A 284 -10.81 13.56 6.88
CA LEU A 284 -10.80 12.68 5.72
C LEU A 284 -12.15 12.66 5.00
N ALA A 285 -13.24 12.46 5.76
CA ALA A 285 -14.60 12.45 5.22
C ALA A 285 -14.95 13.78 4.52
N GLU A 286 -14.61 14.92 5.15
CA GLU A 286 -14.85 16.24 4.59
C GLU A 286 -14.13 16.44 3.25
N VAL A 287 -12.82 16.19 3.18
CA VAL A 287 -12.05 16.45 1.95
C VAL A 287 -12.42 15.52 0.82
N LEU A 288 -12.78 14.25 1.10
CA LEU A 288 -13.24 13.31 0.10
C LEU A 288 -14.68 13.63 -0.38
N SER A 289 -15.59 14.02 0.54
CA SER A 289 -16.95 14.44 0.18
C SER A 289 -16.94 15.68 -0.72
N ASN A 290 -16.04 16.64 -0.48
CA ASN A 290 -15.88 17.81 -1.34
C ASN A 290 -15.46 17.41 -2.76
N VAL A 291 -14.57 16.42 -2.92
CA VAL A 291 -14.20 15.91 -4.25
C VAL A 291 -15.39 15.20 -4.90
N ALA A 292 -16.14 14.39 -4.16
CA ALA A 292 -17.28 13.66 -4.69
C ALA A 292 -18.37 14.61 -5.17
N SER A 293 -18.77 15.59 -4.34
CA SER A 293 -19.86 16.53 -4.66
C SER A 293 -19.48 17.53 -5.75
N ASP A 294 -18.25 18.10 -5.71
CA ASP A 294 -17.86 19.16 -6.64
C ASP A 294 -17.52 18.63 -8.05
N TYR A 295 -17.04 17.38 -8.15
CA TYR A 295 -16.54 16.79 -9.41
C TYR A 295 -17.29 15.52 -9.82
N GLY A 296 -18.28 15.07 -9.06
CA GLY A 296 -19.09 13.88 -9.38
C GLY A 296 -18.28 12.60 -9.41
N LYS A 297 -17.24 12.49 -8.59
CA LYS A 297 -16.36 11.32 -8.54
C LYS A 297 -16.74 10.39 -7.39
N ARG A 298 -16.50 9.09 -7.58
CA ARG A 298 -16.47 8.15 -6.46
C ARG A 298 -15.18 8.40 -5.65
N VAL A 299 -15.20 8.06 -4.37
CA VAL A 299 -14.03 8.20 -3.50
C VAL A 299 -13.78 6.93 -2.71
N MET A 300 -12.54 6.67 -2.33
CA MET A 300 -12.19 5.53 -1.49
C MET A 300 -10.92 5.77 -0.67
N VAL A 301 -10.72 4.97 0.36
CA VAL A 301 -9.43 4.82 1.02
C VAL A 301 -8.68 3.68 0.32
N ALA A 302 -7.57 4.02 -0.37
CA ALA A 302 -6.73 3.04 -1.05
C ALA A 302 -5.73 2.38 -0.11
N GLU A 303 -5.37 3.05 0.99
CA GLU A 303 -4.43 2.55 1.98
C GLU A 303 -4.80 3.01 3.39
N THR A 304 -4.87 2.07 4.31
CA THR A 304 -4.86 2.30 5.76
C THR A 304 -4.24 1.11 6.47
N SER A 305 -3.62 1.32 7.61
CA SER A 305 -3.14 0.24 8.47
C SER A 305 -3.04 0.68 9.92
N TYR A 306 -2.96 -0.28 10.84
CA TYR A 306 -2.75 -0.02 12.24
C TYR A 306 -1.97 -1.16 12.91
N ALA A 307 -1.05 -0.82 13.82
CA ALA A 307 -0.26 -1.81 14.54
C ALA A 307 -1.09 -2.54 15.60
N TYR A 308 -1.08 -3.88 15.58
CA TYR A 308 -1.66 -4.68 16.65
C TYR A 308 -0.70 -4.91 17.83
N THR A 309 0.59 -4.60 17.62
CA THR A 309 1.65 -4.68 18.63
C THR A 309 2.75 -3.68 18.30
N ASP A 310 3.52 -3.26 19.28
CA ASP A 310 4.75 -2.47 19.11
C ASP A 310 6.03 -3.32 19.01
N LYS A 311 5.89 -4.65 19.05
CA LYS A 311 7.00 -5.59 18.98
C LYS A 311 7.54 -5.70 17.55
N ASN A 312 8.86 -5.92 17.48
CA ASN A 312 9.56 -6.24 16.24
C ASN A 312 9.92 -7.73 16.25
N THR A 313 9.65 -8.44 15.18
CA THR A 313 9.82 -9.90 15.10
C THR A 313 10.85 -10.34 14.06
N ASP A 314 11.28 -9.47 13.14
CA ASP A 314 12.25 -9.81 12.10
C ASP A 314 13.64 -9.17 12.28
N PHE A 315 13.85 -8.41 13.37
CA PHE A 315 15.07 -7.66 13.68
C PHE A 315 15.35 -6.47 12.75
N PHE A 316 14.38 -6.09 11.90
CA PHE A 316 14.39 -4.84 11.16
C PHE A 316 13.38 -3.87 11.81
N ASN A 317 13.74 -2.59 11.93
CA ASN A 317 12.92 -1.65 12.69
C ASN A 317 11.57 -1.35 12.03
N ASN A 318 10.51 -1.46 12.81
CA ASN A 318 9.17 -1.08 12.38
C ASN A 318 8.98 0.43 12.28
N THR A 319 8.18 0.86 11.31
CA THR A 319 7.73 2.25 11.18
C THR A 319 6.99 2.70 12.45
N ILE A 320 6.12 1.83 12.97
CA ILE A 320 5.44 1.99 14.27
C ILE A 320 6.03 0.95 15.22
N GLY A 321 7.05 1.32 15.97
CA GLY A 321 7.82 0.41 16.80
C GLY A 321 7.71 0.72 18.29
N MET A 322 8.55 0.02 19.07
CA MET A 322 8.63 0.16 20.52
C MET A 322 8.88 1.62 20.92
N GLY A 323 8.04 2.14 21.82
CA GLY A 323 8.12 3.53 22.29
C GLY A 323 7.29 4.52 21.46
N SER A 324 6.67 4.11 20.35
CA SER A 324 5.66 4.92 19.69
C SER A 324 4.39 5.03 20.55
N THR A 325 3.61 6.09 20.33
CA THR A 325 2.36 6.31 21.07
C THR A 325 1.17 5.87 20.22
N PRO A 326 0.27 5.03 20.76
CA PRO A 326 -0.97 4.67 20.07
C PRO A 326 -1.81 5.92 19.74
N VAL A 327 -2.54 5.87 18.63
CA VAL A 327 -3.52 6.89 18.29
C VAL A 327 -4.62 6.91 19.36
N THR A 328 -5.05 8.09 19.75
CA THR A 328 -6.11 8.24 20.78
C THR A 328 -7.36 7.44 20.40
N GLY A 329 -7.81 6.59 21.32
CA GLY A 329 -8.96 5.71 21.12
C GLY A 329 -8.61 4.28 20.68
N TYR A 330 -7.37 4.02 20.22
CA TYR A 330 -6.96 2.70 19.76
C TYR A 330 -5.67 2.26 20.46
N SER A 331 -5.67 1.11 21.14
CA SER A 331 -4.47 0.49 21.69
C SER A 331 -3.70 -0.29 20.62
N TYR A 332 -2.39 -0.50 20.82
CA TYR A 332 -1.63 -1.49 20.04
C TYR A 332 -2.06 -2.89 20.49
N SER A 333 -3.11 -3.38 19.88
CA SER A 333 -3.71 -4.67 20.13
C SER A 333 -4.56 -5.10 18.93
N VAL A 334 -4.88 -6.38 18.86
CA VAL A 334 -5.83 -6.94 17.89
C VAL A 334 -7.18 -6.21 17.93
N GLN A 335 -7.66 -5.86 19.13
CA GLN A 335 -8.91 -5.09 19.31
C GLN A 335 -8.76 -3.65 18.76
N GLY A 336 -7.65 -2.98 19.04
CA GLY A 336 -7.42 -1.61 18.55
C GLY A 336 -7.26 -1.56 17.03
N GLN A 337 -6.58 -2.55 16.43
CA GLN A 337 -6.45 -2.70 14.98
C GLN A 337 -7.82 -2.89 14.31
N ALA A 338 -8.63 -3.82 14.83
CA ALA A 338 -9.97 -4.08 14.31
C ALA A 338 -10.92 -2.88 14.52
N GLY A 339 -10.83 -2.22 15.67
CA GLY A 339 -11.61 -1.01 15.96
C GLY A 339 -11.32 0.11 14.98
N LEU A 340 -10.05 0.36 14.67
CA LEU A 340 -9.68 1.36 13.67
C LEU A 340 -10.25 1.02 12.29
N VAL A 341 -10.08 -0.21 11.83
CA VAL A 341 -10.61 -0.63 10.51
C VAL A 341 -12.12 -0.43 10.46
N ARG A 342 -12.83 -0.84 11.49
CA ARG A 342 -14.30 -0.64 11.63
C ARG A 342 -14.65 0.84 11.50
N ASP A 343 -13.96 1.71 12.24
CA ASP A 343 -14.30 3.13 12.30
C ASP A 343 -13.95 3.87 11.00
N VAL A 344 -12.88 3.48 10.30
CA VAL A 344 -12.58 4.00 8.96
C VAL A 344 -13.68 3.57 7.96
N VAL A 345 -14.14 2.31 8.02
CA VAL A 345 -15.25 1.85 7.16
C VAL A 345 -16.53 2.61 7.48
N ASP A 346 -16.88 2.77 8.77
CA ASP A 346 -18.06 3.53 9.21
C ASP A 346 -18.00 5.00 8.72
N THR A 347 -16.84 5.61 8.83
CA THR A 347 -16.60 6.97 8.33
C THR A 347 -16.83 7.08 6.82
N MET A 348 -16.31 6.13 6.07
CA MET A 348 -16.52 6.10 4.62
C MET A 348 -17.98 5.84 4.25
N VAL A 349 -18.66 4.93 4.94
CA VAL A 349 -20.07 4.57 4.64
C VAL A 349 -21.03 5.67 5.07
N ASN A 350 -20.86 6.20 6.30
CA ASN A 350 -21.88 7.03 6.94
C ASN A 350 -21.59 8.52 6.95
N LYS A 351 -20.33 8.94 6.63
CA LYS A 351 -19.91 10.35 6.71
C LYS A 351 -19.27 10.86 5.42
N THR A 352 -19.06 9.99 4.41
CA THR A 352 -18.33 10.37 3.18
C THR A 352 -19.23 10.18 1.96
N GLU A 353 -19.51 11.27 1.25
CA GLU A 353 -20.28 11.21 0.00
C GLU A 353 -19.50 10.48 -1.09
N GLY A 354 -20.18 9.61 -1.86
CA GLY A 354 -19.59 8.92 -2.99
C GLY A 354 -18.58 7.82 -2.63
N ALA A 355 -18.46 7.43 -1.36
CA ALA A 355 -17.54 6.42 -0.91
C ALA A 355 -17.91 5.01 -1.42
N ILE A 356 -16.91 4.27 -1.91
CA ILE A 356 -17.11 2.92 -2.46
C ILE A 356 -16.27 1.84 -1.79
N GLY A 357 -15.27 2.17 -0.96
CA GLY A 357 -14.44 1.15 -0.36
C GLY A 357 -13.28 1.65 0.50
N VAL A 358 -12.68 0.68 1.19
CA VAL A 358 -11.49 0.82 2.02
C VAL A 358 -10.58 -0.36 1.76
N PHE A 359 -9.28 -0.10 1.52
CA PHE A 359 -8.24 -1.11 1.42
C PHE A 359 -7.31 -1.03 2.63
N TYR A 360 -7.05 -2.19 3.22
CA TYR A 360 -6.02 -2.35 4.24
C TYR A 360 -4.67 -2.63 3.57
N TRP A 361 -3.66 -1.81 3.88
CA TRP A 361 -2.36 -1.90 3.22
C TRP A 361 -1.50 -3.01 3.84
N GLU A 362 -0.99 -3.90 2.98
CA GLU A 362 -0.05 -5.01 3.30
C GLU A 362 -0.44 -5.86 4.51
N GLY A 363 -1.74 -6.17 4.62
CA GLY A 363 -2.26 -6.97 5.73
C GLY A 363 -1.71 -8.40 5.80
N THR A 364 -1.01 -8.85 4.76
CA THR A 364 -0.37 -10.18 4.68
C THR A 364 1.15 -10.15 4.89
N TRP A 365 1.76 -8.98 5.03
CA TRP A 365 3.22 -8.87 5.10
C TRP A 365 3.73 -9.17 6.51
N VAL A 366 4.04 -10.43 6.76
CA VAL A 366 4.62 -10.92 8.01
C VAL A 366 6.14 -11.01 7.93
N SER A 367 6.79 -11.10 9.08
CA SER A 367 8.23 -11.30 9.18
C SER A 367 8.68 -12.65 8.57
N VAL A 368 9.90 -12.67 8.04
CA VAL A 368 10.53 -13.89 7.54
C VAL A 368 11.77 -14.21 8.35
N GLY A 369 12.02 -15.48 8.64
CA GLY A 369 13.25 -15.98 9.23
C GLY A 369 13.55 -15.39 10.63
N THR A 370 12.82 -15.66 11.63
CA THR A 370 12.83 -15.08 12.99
C THR A 370 14.07 -15.41 13.86
N GLN A 371 15.25 -15.68 13.30
CA GLN A 371 16.42 -16.13 14.07
C GLN A 371 17.44 -15.03 14.37
N SER A 372 17.80 -14.21 13.38
CA SER A 372 18.69 -13.08 13.51
C SER A 372 18.64 -12.20 12.27
N TYR A 373 19.03 -10.94 12.40
CA TYR A 373 19.12 -10.01 11.26
C TYR A 373 19.96 -10.60 10.10
N GLU A 374 21.12 -11.16 10.39
CA GLU A 374 22.02 -11.69 9.37
C GLU A 374 21.46 -12.93 8.64
N GLN A 375 20.67 -13.76 9.33
CA GLN A 375 20.02 -14.90 8.71
C GLN A 375 18.79 -14.47 7.90
N ASN A 376 17.99 -13.55 8.45
CA ASN A 376 16.82 -13.03 7.77
C ASN A 376 17.21 -12.24 6.51
N LYS A 377 18.31 -11.48 6.56
CA LYS A 377 18.85 -10.75 5.42
C LYS A 377 19.09 -11.62 4.20
N VAL A 378 19.54 -12.86 4.38
CA VAL A 378 19.73 -13.81 3.27
C VAL A 378 18.41 -14.09 2.53
N LEU A 379 17.28 -14.16 3.26
CA LEU A 379 15.96 -14.36 2.67
C LEU A 379 15.49 -13.08 1.95
N TRP A 380 15.67 -11.91 2.57
CA TRP A 380 15.31 -10.63 1.96
C TRP A 380 16.04 -10.39 0.63
N GLU A 381 17.37 -10.62 0.63
CA GLU A 381 18.19 -10.49 -0.59
C GLU A 381 17.79 -11.48 -1.68
N ARG A 382 17.54 -12.74 -1.30
CA ARG A 382 17.29 -13.80 -2.25
C ARG A 382 15.90 -13.77 -2.87
N TYR A 383 14.88 -13.48 -2.05
CA TYR A 383 13.47 -13.63 -2.45
C TYR A 383 12.73 -12.29 -2.57
N GLY A 384 13.35 -11.19 -2.15
CA GLY A 384 12.72 -9.89 -2.16
C GLY A 384 11.63 -9.71 -1.08
N SER A 385 11.60 -10.56 -0.05
CA SER A 385 10.58 -10.56 1.00
C SER A 385 10.72 -9.45 2.05
N GLY A 386 11.80 -8.68 2.02
CA GLY A 386 12.00 -7.48 2.84
C GLY A 386 11.62 -6.21 2.10
N TRP A 387 11.75 -5.07 2.78
CA TRP A 387 11.43 -3.75 2.23
C TRP A 387 12.23 -3.42 0.97
N ALA A 388 13.53 -3.69 0.99
CA ALA A 388 14.45 -3.54 -0.13
C ALA A 388 15.60 -4.53 -0.01
N SER A 389 16.08 -5.05 -1.14
CA SER A 389 17.36 -5.74 -1.22
C SER A 389 18.51 -4.73 -1.44
N SER A 390 19.76 -5.16 -1.25
CA SER A 390 20.93 -4.32 -1.54
C SER A 390 21.03 -3.95 -3.03
N TYR A 391 20.43 -4.73 -3.92
CA TYR A 391 20.43 -4.48 -5.37
C TYR A 391 19.58 -3.28 -5.78
N ALA A 392 18.58 -2.91 -4.97
CA ALA A 392 17.75 -1.74 -5.21
C ALA A 392 18.55 -0.42 -5.24
N ALA A 393 19.72 -0.38 -4.58
CA ALA A 393 20.62 0.77 -4.59
C ALA A 393 21.09 1.17 -6.00
N SER A 394 21.04 0.26 -6.97
CA SER A 394 21.37 0.57 -8.38
C SER A 394 20.35 1.50 -9.03
N TYR A 395 19.10 1.46 -8.59
CA TYR A 395 18.01 2.31 -9.07
C TYR A 395 17.70 3.46 -8.10
N ASP A 396 17.70 3.19 -6.82
CA ASP A 396 17.31 4.11 -5.75
C ASP A 396 18.41 4.20 -4.66
N PRO A 397 19.54 4.87 -4.95
CA PRO A 397 20.68 4.90 -4.02
C PRO A 397 20.45 5.76 -2.77
N ASP A 398 19.51 6.71 -2.85
CA ASP A 398 19.28 7.68 -1.78
C ASP A 398 18.35 7.17 -0.68
N ASP A 399 17.47 6.22 -1.00
CA ASP A 399 16.53 5.60 -0.07
C ASP A 399 16.84 4.11 0.11
N ALA A 400 16.54 3.28 -0.88
CA ALA A 400 16.77 1.85 -0.81
C ALA A 400 18.22 1.46 -0.54
N GLY A 401 19.17 2.23 -1.08
CA GLY A 401 20.60 2.05 -0.82
C GLY A 401 21.02 2.30 0.63
N LYS A 402 20.20 3.03 1.40
CA LYS A 402 20.47 3.34 2.82
C LYS A 402 19.63 2.50 3.77
N TRP A 403 18.40 2.18 3.37
CA TRP A 403 17.37 1.62 4.23
C TRP A 403 16.91 0.23 3.78
N TYR A 404 17.77 -0.52 3.09
CA TYR A 404 17.44 -1.88 2.72
C TYR A 404 17.36 -2.80 3.95
N GLY A 405 16.50 -3.80 3.90
CA GLY A 405 16.31 -4.76 4.99
C GLY A 405 14.95 -5.41 5.01
N GLY A 406 14.50 -5.78 6.20
CA GLY A 406 13.30 -6.55 6.45
C GLY A 406 11.99 -5.78 6.33
N CYS A 407 10.94 -6.33 6.89
CA CYS A 407 9.63 -5.73 6.88
C CYS A 407 9.54 -4.62 7.94
N ALA A 408 9.22 -3.40 7.52
CA ALA A 408 9.03 -2.28 8.44
C ALA A 408 7.60 -2.20 9.01
N VAL A 409 6.72 -3.15 8.65
CA VAL A 409 5.27 -3.07 8.92
C VAL A 409 4.66 -4.42 9.32
N GLU A 410 5.44 -5.45 9.64
CA GLU A 410 4.93 -6.77 9.99
C GLU A 410 4.00 -6.75 11.21
N ASN A 411 4.20 -5.78 12.11
CA ASN A 411 3.34 -5.58 13.27
C ASN A 411 2.00 -4.89 12.95
N GLN A 412 1.77 -4.56 11.69
CA GLN A 412 0.50 -4.06 11.15
C GLN A 412 -0.23 -5.12 10.32
N ALA A 413 0.36 -6.30 10.12
CA ALA A 413 -0.28 -7.40 9.40
C ALA A 413 -1.55 -7.90 10.13
N MET A 414 -2.42 -8.60 9.39
CA MET A 414 -3.59 -9.32 9.93
C MET A 414 -3.27 -10.78 10.26
N PHE A 415 -1.98 -11.11 10.25
CA PHE A 415 -1.40 -12.40 10.60
C PHE A 415 -0.25 -12.17 11.58
N ASP A 416 -0.03 -13.14 12.47
CA ASP A 416 1.11 -13.12 13.39
C ASP A 416 2.42 -13.57 12.70
N GLU A 417 3.52 -13.54 13.42
CA GLU A 417 4.85 -13.91 12.92
C GLU A 417 4.97 -15.40 12.54
N GLN A 418 4.00 -16.23 12.89
CA GLN A 418 3.89 -17.62 12.43
C GLN A 418 2.94 -17.78 11.25
N GLY A 419 2.39 -16.68 10.71
CA GLY A 419 1.44 -16.67 9.60
C GLY A 419 0.03 -17.12 9.99
N ARG A 420 -0.33 -17.12 11.28
CA ARG A 420 -1.68 -17.44 11.75
C ARG A 420 -2.56 -16.20 11.70
N ALA A 421 -3.75 -16.33 11.13
CA ALA A 421 -4.73 -15.25 11.11
C ALA A 421 -5.03 -14.75 12.54
N THR A 422 -4.80 -13.44 12.78
CA THR A 422 -5.18 -12.81 14.04
C THR A 422 -6.68 -12.58 14.10
N GLU A 423 -7.23 -12.45 15.30
CA GLU A 423 -8.67 -12.15 15.46
C GLU A 423 -9.08 -10.84 14.77
N ALA A 424 -8.14 -9.88 14.56
CA ALA A 424 -8.44 -8.63 13.85
C ALA A 424 -8.92 -8.87 12.41
N LEU A 425 -8.44 -9.91 11.74
CA LEU A 425 -8.86 -10.22 10.38
C LEU A 425 -10.38 -10.45 10.26
N LYS A 426 -11.03 -10.92 11.32
CA LYS A 426 -12.49 -11.14 11.35
C LYS A 426 -13.28 -9.84 11.17
N VAL A 427 -12.68 -8.67 11.37
CA VAL A 427 -13.37 -7.37 11.27
C VAL A 427 -14.13 -7.23 9.96
N PHE A 428 -13.53 -7.61 8.83
CA PHE A 428 -14.16 -7.47 7.50
C PHE A 428 -15.48 -8.24 7.36
N GLY A 429 -15.63 -9.38 8.05
CA GLY A 429 -16.88 -10.12 8.09
C GLY A 429 -17.84 -9.64 9.19
N LEU A 430 -17.31 -9.23 10.35
CA LEU A 430 -18.13 -8.85 11.50
C LEU A 430 -18.87 -7.52 11.34
N ILE A 431 -18.31 -6.59 10.57
CA ILE A 431 -18.90 -5.26 10.35
C ILE A 431 -20.05 -5.24 9.35
N ARG A 432 -20.33 -6.36 8.64
CA ARG A 432 -21.45 -6.55 7.70
C ARG A 432 -22.79 -6.88 8.37
#